data_52369bcab9ed3bc5d5ecf0d2fc142b2a
#
_entry.id   52369bcab9ed3bc5d5ecf0d2fc142b2a
#
_cell.length_a   1.000
_cell.length_b   1.000
_cell.length_c   1.000
_cell.angle_alpha   90.00
_cell.angle_beta   90.00
_cell.angle_gamma   90.00
#
_symmetry.space_group_name_H-M   'P 1'
#
loop_
_entity.id
_entity.type
_entity.pdbx_description
1 polymer ?
#
loop_
_entity_poly.entity_id
_entity_poly.type
_entity_poly.pdbx_seq_one_letter_code
_entity_poly.pdbx_strand_id
1 'polypeptide(L)'
;MHARIKELRKYLKLSQAAFGAPFGASRDMINNVENERAAISELMISAMCHEYNVNESWLRTGEGEMFIEPTRDEEIAAFVGRALRGEDDNFKKRLLSVLSHLTEEEWEILEKKAKELAGLE
;
A
#
# COMPACT_ATOMS: atom_id res chain seq x y z
N MET A 1 15.42 3.84 -16.50
CA MET A 1 14.70 4.23 -15.25
C MET A 1 13.75 5.41 -15.47
N HIS A 2 14.16 6.47 -16.12
CA HIS A 2 13.33 7.67 -16.31
C HIS A 2 11.99 7.39 -17.02
N ALA A 3 12.03 6.59 -18.06
CA ALA A 3 10.82 6.22 -18.80
C ALA A 3 9.84 5.43 -17.92
N ARG A 4 10.35 4.59 -17.03
CA ARG A 4 9.52 3.80 -16.13
C ARG A 4 8.86 4.66 -15.05
N ILE A 5 9.49 5.74 -14.63
CA ILE A 5 8.88 6.69 -13.70
C ILE A 5 7.64 7.31 -14.34
N LYS A 6 7.75 7.72 -15.59
CA LYS A 6 6.62 8.28 -16.34
C LYS A 6 5.52 7.23 -16.55
N GLU A 7 5.91 5.99 -16.87
CA GLU A 7 4.99 4.87 -17.03
C GLU A 7 4.22 4.61 -15.74
N LEU A 8 4.92 4.56 -14.61
CA LEU A 8 4.31 4.39 -13.29
C LEU A 8 3.30 5.51 -13.00
N ARG A 9 3.70 6.75 -13.21
CA ARG A 9 2.83 7.90 -12.97
C ARG A 9 1.55 7.81 -13.79
N LYS A 10 1.68 7.50 -15.06
CA LYS A 10 0.52 7.37 -15.97
C LYS A 10 -0.37 6.20 -15.59
N TYR A 11 0.22 5.10 -15.18
CA TYR A 11 -0.54 3.95 -14.69
C TYR A 11 -1.40 4.33 -13.49
N LEU A 12 -0.84 5.13 -12.58
CA LEU A 12 -1.55 5.62 -11.39
C LEU A 12 -2.53 6.75 -11.70
N LYS A 13 -2.53 7.26 -12.93
CA LYS A 13 -3.39 8.36 -13.39
C LYS A 13 -3.17 9.64 -12.59
N LEU A 14 -1.92 9.90 -12.23
CA LEU A 14 -1.55 11.09 -11.46
C LEU A 14 -0.89 12.14 -12.34
N SER A 15 -1.12 13.41 -12.01
CA SER A 15 -0.36 14.50 -12.58
C SER A 15 1.06 14.49 -12.03
N GLN A 16 1.98 15.18 -12.67
CA GLN A 16 3.36 15.30 -12.17
C GLN A 16 3.38 15.91 -10.76
N ALA A 17 2.57 16.92 -10.51
CA ALA A 17 2.46 17.56 -9.20
C ALA A 17 1.92 16.59 -8.13
N ALA A 18 0.84 15.87 -8.45
CA ALA A 18 0.23 14.92 -7.53
C ALA A 18 1.15 13.74 -7.24
N PHE A 19 1.89 13.27 -8.26
CA PHE A 19 2.82 12.17 -8.12
C PHE A 19 3.97 12.49 -7.15
N GLY A 20 4.53 13.69 -7.27
CA GLY A 20 5.68 14.11 -6.48
C GLY A 20 5.35 14.62 -5.08
N ALA A 21 4.12 15.09 -4.86
CA ALA A 21 3.73 15.71 -3.60
C ALA A 21 4.00 14.86 -2.36
N PRO A 22 3.68 13.55 -2.31
CA PRO A 22 3.91 12.74 -1.11
C PRO A 22 5.36 12.67 -0.66
N PHE A 23 6.31 12.81 -1.58
CA PHE A 23 7.74 12.74 -1.22
C PHE A 23 8.48 14.07 -1.48
N GLY A 24 7.74 15.17 -1.51
CA GLY A 24 8.33 16.50 -1.53
C GLY A 24 8.92 16.94 -2.86
N ALA A 25 8.62 16.26 -3.95
CA ALA A 25 9.11 16.64 -5.27
C ALA A 25 8.09 17.56 -5.95
N SER A 26 8.60 18.66 -6.51
CA SER A 26 7.75 19.60 -7.25
C SER A 26 7.40 19.04 -8.64
N ARG A 27 6.36 19.63 -9.25
CA ARG A 27 6.00 19.33 -10.63
C ARG A 27 7.20 19.47 -11.58
N ASP A 28 7.95 20.55 -11.42
CA ASP A 28 9.11 20.83 -12.29
C ASP A 28 10.20 19.78 -12.10
N MET A 29 10.43 19.33 -10.87
CA MET A 29 11.39 18.27 -10.60
C MET A 29 10.98 16.97 -11.29
N ILE A 30 9.72 16.57 -11.14
CA ILE A 30 9.21 15.35 -11.78
C ILE A 30 9.32 15.46 -13.30
N ASN A 31 8.94 16.61 -13.85
CA ASN A 31 9.07 16.85 -15.29
C ASN A 31 10.52 16.71 -15.76
N ASN A 32 11.46 17.30 -15.03
CA ASN A 32 12.87 17.22 -15.35
C ASN A 32 13.41 15.79 -15.26
N VAL A 33 12.99 15.03 -14.25
CA VAL A 33 13.38 13.63 -14.10
C VAL A 33 12.82 12.78 -15.25
N GLU A 34 11.54 12.96 -15.58
CA GLU A 34 10.90 12.20 -16.67
C GLU A 34 11.55 12.47 -18.03
N ASN A 35 12.03 13.68 -18.24
CA ASN A 35 12.67 14.09 -19.49
C ASN A 35 14.20 13.98 -19.48
N GLU A 36 14.74 13.28 -18.50
CA GLU A 36 16.17 13.02 -18.36
C GLU A 36 17.02 14.28 -18.20
N ARG A 37 16.43 15.38 -17.74
CA ARG A 37 17.14 16.64 -17.51
C ARG A 37 17.73 16.72 -16.09
N ALA A 38 17.27 15.86 -15.20
CA ALA A 38 17.76 15.79 -13.83
C ALA A 38 17.99 14.33 -13.45
N ALA A 39 19.03 14.09 -12.66
CA ALA A 39 19.28 12.78 -12.10
C ALA A 39 18.30 12.53 -10.96
N ILE A 40 17.98 11.27 -10.74
CA ILE A 40 17.14 10.88 -9.61
C ILE A 40 18.03 10.39 -8.47
N SER A 41 17.80 10.91 -7.26
CA SER A 41 18.59 10.52 -6.09
C SER A 41 18.11 9.17 -5.54
N GLU A 42 19.02 8.48 -4.83
CA GLU A 42 18.67 7.23 -4.15
C GLU A 42 17.55 7.44 -3.15
N LEU A 43 17.56 8.58 -2.45
CA LEU A 43 16.50 8.92 -1.49
C LEU A 43 15.14 9.05 -2.18
N MET A 44 15.11 9.68 -3.36
CA MET A 44 13.88 9.83 -4.13
C MET A 44 13.36 8.48 -4.64
N ILE A 45 14.27 7.60 -5.09
CA ILE A 45 13.91 6.25 -5.53
C ILE A 45 13.27 5.49 -4.36
N SER A 46 13.91 5.49 -3.20
CA SER A 46 13.38 4.86 -1.99
C SER A 46 12.01 5.39 -1.60
N ALA A 47 11.86 6.71 -1.60
CA ALA A 47 10.61 7.35 -1.21
C ALA A 47 9.48 6.99 -2.18
N MET A 48 9.77 6.98 -3.46
CA MET A 48 8.81 6.63 -4.51
C MET A 48 8.36 5.18 -4.40
N CYS A 49 9.31 4.27 -4.21
CA CYS A 49 9.01 2.84 -4.07
C CYS A 49 8.19 2.57 -2.81
N HIS A 50 8.49 3.26 -1.72
CA HIS A 50 7.75 3.12 -0.47
C HIS A 50 6.32 3.68 -0.61
N GLU A 51 6.18 4.86 -1.19
CA GLU A 51 4.88 5.53 -1.32
C GLU A 51 3.90 4.74 -2.18
N TYR A 52 4.37 4.19 -3.29
CA TYR A 52 3.50 3.54 -4.28
C TYR A 52 3.64 2.02 -4.32
N ASN A 53 4.37 1.42 -3.38
CA ASN A 53 4.63 -0.03 -3.33
C ASN A 53 5.23 -0.55 -4.64
N VAL A 54 6.16 0.20 -5.20
CA VAL A 54 6.81 -0.14 -6.47
C VAL A 54 7.95 -1.11 -6.23
N ASN A 55 8.06 -2.09 -7.12
CA ASN A 55 9.21 -2.99 -7.14
C ASN A 55 10.45 -2.22 -7.62
N GLU A 56 11.42 -2.03 -6.74
CA GLU A 56 12.61 -1.26 -7.05
C GLU A 56 13.39 -1.85 -8.23
N SER A 57 13.48 -3.18 -8.32
CA SER A 57 14.14 -3.84 -9.45
C SER A 57 13.46 -3.48 -10.78
N TRP A 58 12.13 -3.47 -10.79
CA TRP A 58 11.41 -3.05 -11.99
C TRP A 58 11.71 -1.59 -12.34
N LEU A 59 11.70 -0.71 -11.34
CA LEU A 59 11.94 0.71 -11.58
C LEU A 59 13.34 0.95 -12.13
N ARG A 60 14.35 0.27 -11.59
CA ARG A 60 15.74 0.45 -11.98
C ARG A 60 16.10 -0.26 -13.30
N THR A 61 15.62 -1.48 -13.48
CA THR A 61 16.10 -2.35 -14.57
C THR A 61 15.00 -2.87 -15.49
N GLY A 62 13.75 -2.72 -15.12
CA GLY A 62 12.62 -3.28 -15.86
C GLY A 62 12.32 -4.73 -15.55
N GLU A 63 13.04 -5.33 -14.61
CA GLU A 63 12.84 -6.73 -14.22
C GLU A 63 11.70 -6.90 -13.22
N GLY A 64 10.87 -7.90 -13.43
CA GLY A 64 9.77 -8.24 -12.54
C GLY A 64 8.52 -7.38 -12.76
N GLU A 65 7.63 -7.46 -11.80
CA GLU A 65 6.38 -6.71 -11.85
C GLU A 65 6.55 -5.30 -11.33
N MET A 66 5.71 -4.38 -11.83
CA MET A 66 5.75 -2.97 -11.45
C MET A 66 5.54 -2.77 -9.94
N PHE A 67 4.63 -3.53 -9.35
CA PHE A 67 4.26 -3.38 -7.95
C PHE A 67 4.65 -4.60 -7.12
N ILE A 68 4.97 -4.36 -5.85
CA ILE A 68 5.15 -5.40 -4.85
C ILE A 68 3.77 -5.73 -4.31
N GLU A 69 3.38 -7.01 -4.35
CA GLU A 69 2.14 -7.43 -3.73
C GLU A 69 2.25 -7.29 -2.21
N PRO A 70 1.24 -6.70 -1.55
CA PRO A 70 1.27 -6.59 -0.10
C PRO A 70 1.18 -7.98 0.54
N THR A 71 1.86 -8.15 1.65
CA THR A 71 1.76 -9.37 2.44
C THR A 71 0.37 -9.44 3.08
N ARG A 72 0.00 -10.63 3.54
CA ARG A 72 -1.25 -10.82 4.28
C ARG A 72 -1.32 -9.89 5.49
N ASP A 73 -0.22 -9.75 6.22
CA ASP A 73 -0.17 -8.88 7.39
C ASP A 73 -0.35 -7.40 7.00
N GLU A 74 0.24 -6.99 5.90
CA GLU A 74 0.07 -5.63 5.39
C GLU A 74 -1.38 -5.36 4.97
N GLU A 75 -2.03 -6.31 4.34
CA GLU A 75 -3.44 -6.20 3.96
C GLU A 75 -4.34 -6.07 5.20
N ILE A 76 -4.07 -6.88 6.22
CA ILE A 76 -4.81 -6.84 7.48
C ILE A 76 -4.61 -5.49 8.17
N ALA A 77 -3.36 -5.02 8.27
CA ALA A 77 -3.06 -3.74 8.89
C ALA A 77 -3.74 -2.59 8.15
N ALA A 78 -3.76 -2.61 6.83
CA ALA A 78 -4.42 -1.60 6.02
C ALA A 78 -5.93 -1.59 6.25
N PHE A 79 -6.54 -2.78 6.33
CA PHE A 79 -7.97 -2.91 6.63
C PHE A 79 -8.29 -2.33 8.01
N VAL A 80 -7.53 -2.72 9.03
CA VAL A 80 -7.73 -2.21 10.40
C VAL A 80 -7.59 -0.69 10.43
N GLY A 81 -6.57 -0.15 9.76
CA GLY A 81 -6.37 1.29 9.68
C GLY A 81 -7.56 2.02 9.06
N ARG A 82 -8.12 1.47 7.97
CA ARG A 82 -9.29 2.06 7.34
C ARG A 82 -10.53 1.97 8.23
N ALA A 83 -10.71 0.83 8.90
CA ALA A 83 -11.86 0.62 9.79
C ALA A 83 -11.84 1.57 10.99
N LEU A 84 -10.64 1.95 11.46
CA LEU A 84 -10.48 2.86 12.58
C LEU A 84 -10.56 4.35 12.18
N ARG A 85 -10.47 4.66 10.91
CA ARG A 85 -10.67 6.03 10.42
C ARG A 85 -12.16 6.36 10.49
N GLY A 86 -12.45 7.56 10.84
CA GLY A 86 -13.83 7.99 11.01
C GLY A 86 -14.14 8.20 12.47
N GLU A 87 -15.01 9.15 12.70
CA GLU A 87 -15.34 9.61 14.05
C GLU A 87 -16.45 8.79 14.68
N ASP A 88 -17.23 8.10 13.86
CA ASP A 88 -18.42 7.41 14.33
C ASP A 88 -18.13 6.00 14.83
N ASP A 89 -18.87 5.60 15.86
CA ASP A 89 -18.90 4.25 16.35
C ASP A 89 -19.73 3.40 15.38
N ASN A 90 -19.05 2.67 14.51
CA ASN A 90 -19.72 1.82 13.52
C ASN A 90 -19.53 0.34 13.84
N PHE A 91 -20.25 -0.50 13.11
CA PHE A 91 -20.20 -1.96 13.30
C PHE A 91 -18.78 -2.51 13.20
N LYS A 92 -17.99 -2.02 12.27
CA LYS A 92 -16.61 -2.51 12.08
C LYS A 92 -15.75 -2.25 13.30
N LYS A 93 -15.86 -1.05 13.88
CA LYS A 93 -15.12 -0.70 15.11
C LYS A 93 -15.58 -1.54 16.28
N ARG A 94 -16.89 -1.71 16.43
CA ARG A 94 -17.45 -2.52 17.53
C ARG A 94 -17.01 -3.98 17.41
N LEU A 95 -17.04 -4.53 16.20
CA LEU A 95 -16.60 -5.90 15.96
C LEU A 95 -15.11 -6.06 16.29
N LEU A 96 -14.27 -5.15 15.80
CA LEU A 96 -12.83 -5.20 16.10
C LEU A 96 -12.55 -5.09 17.60
N SER A 97 -13.32 -4.26 18.31
CA SER A 97 -13.19 -4.13 19.76
C SER A 97 -13.51 -5.45 20.46
N VAL A 98 -14.61 -6.08 20.07
CA VAL A 98 -15.00 -7.39 20.63
C VAL A 98 -13.92 -8.43 20.35
N LEU A 99 -13.44 -8.50 19.11
CA LEU A 99 -12.40 -9.47 18.73
C LEU A 99 -11.11 -9.26 19.51
N SER A 100 -10.77 -8.00 19.80
CA SER A 100 -9.55 -7.67 20.54
C SER A 100 -9.58 -8.14 22.00
N HIS A 101 -10.77 -8.39 22.54
CA HIS A 101 -10.95 -8.84 23.92
C HIS A 101 -11.18 -10.34 24.06
N LEU A 102 -11.18 -11.08 22.94
CA LEU A 102 -11.35 -12.52 22.99
C LEU A 102 -10.14 -13.18 23.65
N THR A 103 -10.42 -14.14 24.54
CA THR A 103 -9.36 -15.00 25.10
C THR A 103 -8.95 -16.05 24.04
N GLU A 104 -7.84 -16.74 24.29
CA GLU A 104 -7.41 -17.80 23.38
C GLU A 104 -8.46 -18.91 23.29
N GLU A 105 -9.11 -19.23 24.38
CA GLU A 105 -10.19 -20.23 24.39
C GLU A 105 -11.36 -19.78 23.52
N GLU A 106 -11.74 -18.52 23.64
CA GLU A 106 -12.82 -17.96 22.82
C GLU A 106 -12.45 -17.94 21.34
N TRP A 107 -11.17 -17.63 21.01
CA TRP A 107 -10.69 -17.71 19.64
C TRP A 107 -10.79 -19.11 19.06
N GLU A 108 -10.46 -20.13 19.87
CA GLU A 108 -10.56 -21.53 19.44
C GLU A 108 -12.02 -21.92 19.16
N ILE A 109 -12.95 -21.49 20.02
CA ILE A 109 -14.37 -21.72 19.83
C ILE A 109 -14.86 -21.04 18.55
N LEU A 110 -14.46 -19.80 18.34
CA LEU A 110 -14.83 -19.05 17.13
C LEU A 110 -14.33 -19.74 15.87
N GLU A 111 -13.08 -20.20 15.88
CA GLU A 111 -12.48 -20.92 14.75
C GLU A 111 -13.27 -22.19 14.45
N LYS A 112 -13.63 -22.96 15.47
CA LYS A 112 -14.40 -24.19 15.34
C LYS A 112 -15.76 -23.90 14.70
N LYS A 113 -16.45 -22.86 15.19
CA LYS A 113 -17.78 -22.49 14.67
C LYS A 113 -17.69 -21.97 13.23
N ALA A 114 -16.66 -21.22 12.91
CA ALA A 114 -16.44 -20.75 11.55
C ALA A 114 -16.21 -21.91 10.58
N LYS A 115 -15.46 -22.94 11.01
CA LYS A 115 -15.22 -24.14 10.22
C LYS A 115 -16.51 -24.93 9.99
N GLU A 116 -17.34 -25.06 11.03
CA GLU A 116 -18.65 -25.70 10.90
C GLU A 116 -19.52 -24.98 9.86
N LEU A 117 -19.54 -23.65 9.93
CA LEU A 117 -20.30 -22.83 9.01
C LEU A 117 -19.83 -23.02 7.56
N ALA A 118 -18.53 -23.15 7.35
CA ALA A 118 -17.93 -23.35 6.05
C ALA A 118 -17.97 -24.83 5.58
N GLY A 119 -18.40 -25.75 6.44
CA GLY A 119 -18.41 -27.17 6.12
C GLY A 119 -17.02 -27.81 6.11
N LEU A 120 -16.09 -27.26 6.87
CA LEU A 120 -14.69 -27.69 6.88
C LEU A 120 -14.28 -28.49 8.11
N GLU A 121 -15.22 -29.11 8.79
CA GLU A 121 -14.90 -29.94 9.94
C GLU A 121 -13.98 -31.08 9.64
#